data_2d4fc89c07bdaa0e3c30cfb0472f65ae
#
_entry.id   2d4fc89c07bdaa0e3c30cfb0472f65ae
#
_cell.length_a   1.000
_cell.length_b   1.000
_cell.length_c   1.000
_cell.angle_alpha   90.00
_cell.angle_beta   90.00
_cell.angle_gamma   90.00
#
_symmetry.space_group_name_H-M   'P 1'
#
loop_
_entity.id
_entity.type
_entity.pdbx_description
1 polymer ?
#
loop_
_entity_poly.entity_id
_entity_poly.type
_entity_poly.pdbx_seq_one_letter_code
_entity_poly.pdbx_strand_id
1 'polypeptide(L)'
;SSGTAFSLASYRYSSSGYYDFAEASALESAQGQVDNRRRREELSVSQSLGGLGSLAVSAWSQEYWHRQSRDETVHLGFYSAWKGISWGVGYYYTRTSGQQKNDRSWSFNINIPLGGPLSDSAVSYNTTSDSNGYTSQQMSLYGAVPTRPNLFYSVQQGYGNQGRGSNSSASLDYHGGFGNAQIGYRHDA
;
A
#
# COMPACT_ATOMS: atom_id res chain seq x y z
N SER A 1 0.56 -16.33 22.27
CA SER A 1 1.61 -15.47 22.85
C SER A 1 1.46 -14.06 22.30
N SER A 2 1.41 -13.07 23.14
CA SER A 2 1.50 -11.67 22.76
C SER A 2 2.98 -11.30 22.64
N GLY A 3 3.41 -10.78 21.51
CA GLY A 3 4.77 -10.33 21.28
C GLY A 3 4.78 -8.88 20.81
N THR A 4 5.70 -8.08 21.37
CA THR A 4 5.97 -6.71 20.92
C THR A 4 7.29 -6.68 20.20
N ALA A 5 7.34 -6.13 19.00
CA ALA A 5 8.57 -5.81 18.29
C ALA A 5 8.69 -4.29 18.19
N PHE A 6 9.90 -3.81 18.44
CA PHE A 6 10.24 -2.39 18.40
C PHE A 6 11.49 -2.20 17.55
N SER A 7 11.48 -1.20 16.68
CA SER A 7 12.64 -0.80 15.89
C SER A 7 12.75 0.73 15.89
N LEU A 8 13.95 1.22 16.13
CA LEU A 8 14.30 2.62 16.03
C LEU A 8 15.55 2.76 15.18
N ALA A 9 15.51 3.59 14.15
CA ALA A 9 16.64 3.89 13.29
C ALA A 9 16.81 5.42 13.19
N SER A 10 18.06 5.87 13.21
CA SER A 10 18.43 7.26 13.00
C SER A 10 19.57 7.33 12.01
N TYR A 11 19.37 8.06 10.93
CA TYR A 11 20.36 8.27 9.88
C TYR A 11 20.77 9.74 9.85
N ARG A 12 22.06 10.00 9.82
CA ARG A 12 22.62 11.34 9.66
C ARG A 12 23.51 11.36 8.42
N TYR A 13 23.20 12.23 7.51
CA TYR A 13 23.97 12.44 6.29
C TYR A 13 25.08 13.46 6.53
N SER A 14 26.28 13.22 5.99
CA SER A 14 27.54 13.80 6.50
C SER A 14 27.75 15.27 6.20
N SER A 15 27.20 15.83 5.14
CA SER A 15 27.41 17.24 4.78
C SER A 15 26.34 17.77 3.82
N SER A 16 26.25 19.10 3.74
CA SER A 16 25.33 19.77 2.82
C SER A 16 25.68 19.61 1.32
N GLY A 17 26.86 19.12 1.01
CA GLY A 17 27.32 18.83 -0.35
C GLY A 17 27.39 17.35 -0.69
N TYR A 18 26.94 16.47 0.19
CA TYR A 18 26.88 15.04 -0.10
C TYR A 18 25.56 14.69 -0.77
N TYR A 19 25.65 14.07 -1.94
CA TYR A 19 24.53 13.53 -2.68
C TYR A 19 24.67 12.00 -2.77
N ASP A 20 23.59 11.28 -2.58
CA ASP A 20 23.58 9.86 -2.91
C ASP A 20 23.50 9.70 -4.44
N PHE A 21 23.66 8.45 -4.94
CA PHE A 21 23.69 8.21 -6.40
C PHE A 21 22.38 8.62 -7.10
N ALA A 22 21.24 8.45 -6.45
CA ALA A 22 19.94 8.83 -7.00
C ALA A 22 19.77 10.36 -7.02
N GLU A 23 20.22 11.03 -5.96
CA GLU A 23 20.23 12.49 -5.89
C GLU A 23 21.21 13.12 -6.91
N ALA A 24 22.38 12.52 -7.09
CA ALA A 24 23.36 12.96 -8.07
C ALA A 24 22.84 12.80 -9.52
N SER A 25 22.17 11.70 -9.84
CA SER A 25 21.57 11.49 -11.15
C SER A 25 20.39 12.43 -11.40
N ALA A 26 19.64 12.80 -10.37
CA ALA A 26 18.57 13.77 -10.45
C ALA A 26 19.10 15.21 -10.67
N LEU A 27 20.27 15.56 -10.12
CA LEU A 27 20.94 16.82 -10.38
C LEU A 27 21.38 16.99 -11.84
N GLU A 28 21.84 15.90 -12.49
CA GLU A 28 22.20 15.92 -13.91
C GLU A 28 20.99 16.09 -14.83
N SER A 29 19.81 15.60 -14.42
CA SER A 29 18.58 15.62 -15.22
C SER A 29 17.68 16.83 -14.97
N ALA A 30 17.82 17.52 -13.84
CA ALA A 30 16.99 18.66 -13.45
C ALA A 30 17.83 19.93 -13.28
N GLN A 31 17.50 20.99 -14.01
CA GLN A 31 18.02 22.35 -13.76
C GLN A 31 17.42 22.95 -12.47
N GLY A 32 17.42 22.19 -11.37
CA GLY A 32 16.78 22.59 -10.12
C GLY A 32 17.59 22.20 -8.89
N GLN A 33 17.35 22.90 -7.79
CA GLN A 33 17.91 22.59 -6.49
C GLN A 33 17.38 21.24 -6.01
N VAL A 34 18.26 20.25 -5.84
CA VAL A 34 17.93 18.99 -5.18
C VAL A 34 18.12 19.19 -3.68
N ASP A 35 17.08 18.96 -2.92
CA ASP A 35 17.10 19.08 -1.45
C ASP A 35 17.92 17.92 -0.84
N ASN A 36 19.12 18.19 -0.35
CA ASN A 36 19.96 17.20 0.31
C ASN A 36 19.40 16.81 1.66
N ARG A 37 19.33 15.52 1.91
CA ARG A 37 18.91 14.96 3.20
C ARG A 37 19.94 15.30 4.27
N ARG A 38 19.46 15.77 5.43
CA ARG A 38 20.26 16.06 6.60
C ARG A 38 20.17 14.98 7.66
N ARG A 39 18.95 14.58 7.99
CA ARG A 39 18.66 13.62 9.05
C ARG A 39 17.36 12.88 8.72
N ARG A 40 17.34 11.60 9.00
CA ARG A 40 16.13 10.78 8.94
C ARG A 40 16.02 9.94 10.20
N GLU A 41 14.86 9.96 10.79
CA GLU A 41 14.51 9.17 11.96
C GLU A 41 13.33 8.28 11.61
N GLU A 42 13.41 7.03 11.99
CA GLU A 42 12.38 6.02 11.77
C GLU A 42 12.07 5.30 13.06
N LEU A 43 10.79 5.14 13.33
CA LEU A 43 10.26 4.36 14.45
C LEU A 43 9.27 3.34 13.89
N SER A 44 9.37 2.09 14.30
CA SER A 44 8.32 1.12 14.09
C SER A 44 8.06 0.30 15.34
N VAL A 45 6.78 0.07 15.61
CA VAL A 45 6.31 -0.75 16.72
C VAL A 45 5.24 -1.69 16.16
N SER A 46 5.36 -2.97 16.46
CA SER A 46 4.31 -3.92 16.17
C SER A 46 3.97 -4.72 17.42
N GLN A 47 2.68 -4.88 17.68
CA GLN A 47 2.15 -5.58 18.84
C GLN A 47 1.19 -6.67 18.38
N SER A 48 1.52 -7.93 18.69
CA SER A 48 0.58 -9.03 18.54
C SER A 48 -0.40 -9.04 19.72
N LEU A 49 -1.68 -9.06 19.41
CA LEU A 49 -2.79 -9.12 20.36
C LEU A 49 -3.37 -10.54 20.45
N GLY A 50 -2.58 -11.54 20.09
CA GLY A 50 -3.00 -12.93 20.06
C GLY A 50 -4.11 -13.17 19.03
N GLY A 51 -5.18 -13.83 19.44
CA GLY A 51 -6.33 -14.12 18.56
C GLY A 51 -7.15 -12.91 18.10
N LEU A 52 -6.89 -11.73 18.65
CA LEU A 52 -7.56 -10.50 18.25
C LEU A 52 -6.91 -9.83 17.01
N GLY A 53 -5.65 -10.16 16.75
CA GLY A 53 -4.94 -9.57 15.60
C GLY A 53 -3.61 -8.93 15.98
N SER A 54 -3.19 -7.94 15.19
CA SER A 54 -1.95 -7.18 15.40
C SER A 54 -2.15 -5.69 15.15
N LEU A 55 -1.48 -4.89 15.94
CA LEU A 55 -1.37 -3.45 15.80
C LEU A 55 0.03 -3.11 15.29
N ALA A 56 0.13 -2.23 14.30
CA ALA A 56 1.39 -1.72 13.77
C ALA A 56 1.35 -0.19 13.76
N VAL A 57 2.44 0.41 14.23
CA VAL A 57 2.68 1.86 14.20
C VAL A 57 4.02 2.07 13.56
N SER A 58 4.09 2.89 12.52
CA SER A 58 5.36 3.36 11.97
C SER A 58 5.32 4.87 11.78
N ALA A 59 6.44 5.50 12.05
CA ALA A 59 6.62 6.93 11.85
C ALA A 59 8.02 7.19 11.31
N TRP A 60 8.14 8.11 10.39
CA TRP A 60 9.43 8.63 9.98
C TRP A 60 9.38 10.14 9.80
N SER A 61 10.53 10.72 9.94
CA SER A 61 10.75 12.15 9.85
C SER A 61 12.06 12.41 9.12
N GLN A 62 12.06 13.36 8.20
CA GLN A 62 13.21 13.70 7.38
C GLN A 62 13.42 15.21 7.35
N GLU A 63 14.64 15.64 7.64
CA GLU A 63 15.12 17.02 7.56
C GLU A 63 16.07 17.18 6.36
N TYR A 64 16.12 18.40 5.81
CA TYR A 64 16.96 18.76 4.66
C TYR A 64 17.93 19.88 5.04
N TRP A 65 19.08 19.95 4.35
CA TRP A 65 20.10 20.95 4.64
C TRP A 65 19.72 22.37 4.24
N HIS A 66 19.08 22.51 3.07
CA HIS A 66 18.78 23.81 2.47
C HIS A 66 17.32 24.24 2.65
N ARG A 67 16.58 23.55 3.51
CA ARG A 67 15.14 23.73 3.70
C ARG A 67 14.83 23.72 5.20
N GLN A 68 14.22 24.78 5.70
CA GLN A 68 13.82 24.88 7.12
C GLN A 68 12.57 24.06 7.44
N SER A 69 12.24 23.11 6.61
CA SER A 69 11.01 22.35 6.71
C SER A 69 11.30 20.83 6.80
N ARG A 70 10.39 20.11 7.38
CA ARG A 70 10.52 18.71 7.76
C ARG A 70 9.38 17.90 7.14
N ASP A 71 9.71 16.79 6.51
CA ASP A 71 8.73 15.83 6.05
C ASP A 71 8.47 14.81 7.15
N GLU A 72 7.20 14.49 7.40
CA GLU A 72 6.78 13.57 8.44
C GLU A 72 5.71 12.65 7.89
N THR A 73 5.80 11.37 8.23
CA THR A 73 4.76 10.38 7.92
C THR A 73 4.50 9.52 9.16
N VAL A 74 3.23 9.30 9.45
CA VAL A 74 2.78 8.37 10.47
C VAL A 74 1.80 7.41 9.84
N HIS A 75 2.01 6.13 10.08
CA HIS A 75 1.12 5.06 9.70
C HIS A 75 0.68 4.27 10.93
N LEU A 76 -0.63 4.11 11.08
CA LEU A 76 -1.26 3.24 12.07
C LEU A 76 -2.01 2.15 11.33
N GLY A 77 -1.81 0.89 11.69
CA GLY A 77 -2.49 -0.24 11.08
C GLY A 77 -2.97 -1.23 12.14
N PHE A 78 -4.17 -1.72 11.95
CA PHE A 78 -4.70 -2.86 12.70
C PHE A 78 -5.11 -3.95 11.71
N TYR A 79 -4.68 -5.17 11.98
CA TYR A 79 -4.93 -6.34 11.14
C TYR A 79 -5.45 -7.48 11.99
N SER A 80 -6.47 -8.16 11.51
CA SER A 80 -7.06 -9.30 12.18
C SER A 80 -7.49 -10.38 11.19
N ALA A 81 -7.62 -11.60 11.69
CA ALA A 81 -8.17 -12.72 10.94
C ALA A 81 -9.09 -13.56 11.83
N TRP A 82 -10.22 -13.96 11.28
CA TRP A 82 -11.18 -14.81 11.94
C TRP A 82 -11.82 -15.78 10.96
N LYS A 83 -11.76 -17.08 11.27
CA LYS A 83 -12.31 -18.15 10.40
C LYS A 83 -11.86 -18.05 8.94
N GLY A 84 -10.61 -17.69 8.70
CA GLY A 84 -10.06 -17.52 7.35
C GLY A 84 -10.33 -16.16 6.72
N ILE A 85 -11.28 -15.37 7.21
CA ILE A 85 -11.50 -13.99 6.78
C ILE A 85 -10.41 -13.11 7.39
N SER A 86 -9.67 -12.39 6.57
CA SER A 86 -8.68 -11.40 7.01
C SER A 86 -9.14 -9.99 6.69
N TRP A 87 -8.89 -9.06 7.58
CA TRP A 87 -9.23 -7.66 7.39
C TRP A 87 -8.23 -6.73 8.07
N GLY A 88 -8.18 -5.51 7.58
CA GLY A 88 -7.30 -4.48 8.13
C GLY A 88 -7.86 -3.10 7.96
N VAL A 89 -7.49 -2.23 8.90
CA VAL A 89 -7.76 -0.78 8.87
C VAL A 89 -6.43 -0.07 8.98
N GLY A 90 -6.21 0.92 8.14
CA GLY A 90 -5.02 1.77 8.16
C GLY A 90 -5.37 3.25 8.24
N TYR A 91 -4.52 4.01 8.90
CA TYR A 91 -4.54 5.46 8.90
C TYR A 91 -3.15 5.97 8.53
N TYR A 92 -3.10 6.87 7.57
CA TYR A 92 -1.89 7.52 7.10
C TYR A 92 -2.00 9.02 7.32
N TYR A 93 -0.95 9.59 7.86
CA TYR A 93 -0.75 11.02 7.98
C TYR A 93 0.58 11.37 7.33
N THR A 94 0.56 12.29 6.38
CA THR A 94 1.77 12.78 5.72
C THR A 94 1.76 14.30 5.71
N ARG A 95 2.87 14.86 6.15
CA ARG A 95 3.18 16.28 6.08
C ARG A 95 4.41 16.43 5.20
N THR A 96 4.24 17.10 4.07
CA THR A 96 5.33 17.39 3.15
C THR A 96 5.68 18.87 3.21
N SER A 97 6.94 19.14 3.32
CA SER A 97 7.48 20.50 3.31
C SER A 97 7.08 21.27 2.06
N GLY A 98 6.58 22.47 2.24
CA GLY A 98 6.13 23.34 1.15
C GLY A 98 4.70 23.12 0.70
N GLN A 99 4.00 22.14 1.23
CA GLN A 99 2.55 21.99 1.04
C GLN A 99 1.79 22.70 2.18
N GLN A 100 0.75 23.44 1.83
CA GLN A 100 -0.09 24.14 2.82
C GLN A 100 -1.02 23.20 3.58
N LYS A 101 -1.24 21.99 3.09
CA LYS A 101 -2.21 21.06 3.64
C LYS A 101 -1.56 19.71 3.90
N ASN A 102 -1.81 19.17 5.10
CA ASN A 102 -1.37 17.83 5.46
C ASN A 102 -2.30 16.80 4.81
N ASP A 103 -1.73 15.74 4.26
CA ASP A 103 -2.49 14.64 3.70
C ASP A 103 -2.83 13.62 4.80
N ARG A 104 -4.09 13.23 4.83
CA ARG A 104 -4.59 12.18 5.73
C ARG A 104 -5.39 11.21 4.89
N SER A 105 -5.19 9.93 5.10
CA SER A 105 -6.01 8.93 4.44
C SER A 105 -6.32 7.77 5.36
N TRP A 106 -7.48 7.18 5.14
CA TRP A 106 -7.92 5.95 5.76
C TRP A 106 -7.99 4.85 4.72
N SER A 107 -7.61 3.66 5.10
CA SER A 107 -7.77 2.48 4.27
C SER A 107 -8.48 1.38 5.04
N PHE A 108 -9.29 0.62 4.33
CA PHE A 108 -9.89 -0.61 4.82
C PHE A 108 -9.73 -1.69 3.76
N ASN A 109 -9.37 -2.88 4.18
CA ASN A 109 -9.30 -4.05 3.33
C ASN A 109 -9.94 -5.26 4.02
N ILE A 110 -10.57 -6.12 3.24
CA ILE A 110 -11.09 -7.40 3.69
C ILE A 110 -10.87 -8.44 2.60
N ASN A 111 -10.49 -9.65 3.01
CA ASN A 111 -10.36 -10.80 2.14
C ASN A 111 -11.17 -11.95 2.73
N ILE A 112 -12.06 -12.51 1.93
CA ILE A 112 -12.99 -13.55 2.32
C ILE A 112 -12.74 -14.77 1.43
N PRO A 113 -12.14 -15.86 1.95
CA PRO A 113 -12.04 -17.10 1.22
C PRO A 113 -13.42 -17.70 1.02
N LEU A 114 -13.67 -18.22 -0.18
CA LEU A 114 -14.92 -18.88 -0.51
C LEU A 114 -14.84 -20.35 -0.12
N GLY A 115 -15.98 -20.94 0.18
CA GLY A 115 -16.09 -22.35 0.55
C GLY A 115 -16.75 -23.21 -0.55
N GLY A 116 -16.86 -24.51 -0.28
CA GLY A 116 -17.52 -25.46 -1.17
C GLY A 116 -16.81 -25.61 -2.52
N PRO A 117 -17.52 -25.54 -3.65
CA PRO A 117 -16.93 -25.69 -4.97
C PRO A 117 -15.91 -24.61 -5.34
N LEU A 118 -15.90 -23.49 -4.63
CA LEU A 118 -15.02 -22.34 -4.84
C LEU A 118 -13.96 -22.20 -3.75
N SER A 119 -13.56 -23.31 -3.09
CA SER A 119 -12.60 -23.31 -1.97
C SER A 119 -11.24 -22.68 -2.32
N ASP A 120 -10.85 -22.72 -3.62
CA ASP A 120 -9.62 -22.15 -4.12
C ASP A 120 -9.78 -20.71 -4.62
N SER A 121 -10.82 -20.03 -4.17
CA SER A 121 -11.19 -18.68 -4.59
C SER A 121 -11.43 -17.77 -3.41
N ALA A 122 -11.26 -16.48 -3.61
CA ALA A 122 -11.53 -15.47 -2.60
C ALA A 122 -12.13 -14.20 -3.21
N VAL A 123 -12.89 -13.49 -2.39
CA VAL A 123 -13.35 -12.13 -2.66
C VAL A 123 -12.52 -11.18 -1.81
N SER A 124 -12.01 -10.13 -2.42
CA SER A 124 -11.38 -9.03 -1.70
C SER A 124 -12.11 -7.70 -1.97
N TYR A 125 -12.15 -6.87 -0.94
CA TYR A 125 -12.61 -5.49 -1.04
C TYR A 125 -11.60 -4.57 -0.39
N ASN A 126 -11.26 -3.49 -1.09
CA ASN A 126 -10.36 -2.46 -0.61
C ASN A 126 -11.02 -1.09 -0.80
N THR A 127 -10.88 -0.22 0.18
CA THR A 127 -11.28 1.17 0.06
C THR A 127 -10.24 2.08 0.70
N THR A 128 -10.04 3.24 0.09
CA THR A 128 -9.17 4.29 0.61
C THR A 128 -9.90 5.62 0.48
N SER A 129 -9.85 6.43 1.52
CA SER A 129 -10.41 7.78 1.51
C SER A 129 -9.40 8.77 2.08
N ASP A 130 -9.23 9.91 1.43
CA ASP A 130 -8.32 10.96 1.87
C ASP A 130 -9.05 12.19 2.43
N SER A 131 -8.27 13.10 3.03
CA SER A 131 -8.77 14.34 3.62
C SER A 131 -9.28 15.37 2.59
N ASN A 132 -9.08 15.12 1.28
CA ASN A 132 -9.57 15.94 0.20
C ASN A 132 -10.93 15.45 -0.32
N GLY A 133 -11.50 14.42 0.32
CA GLY A 133 -12.76 13.79 -0.05
C GLY A 133 -12.64 12.82 -1.22
N TYR A 134 -11.40 12.52 -1.66
CA TYR A 134 -11.18 11.49 -2.64
C TYR A 134 -11.39 10.10 -2.01
N THR A 135 -12.20 9.28 -2.66
CA THR A 135 -12.45 7.91 -2.24
C THR A 135 -12.26 6.97 -3.44
N SER A 136 -11.50 5.91 -3.22
CA SER A 136 -11.29 4.81 -4.16
C SER A 136 -11.78 3.52 -3.54
N GLN A 137 -12.50 2.73 -4.30
CA GLN A 137 -13.03 1.42 -3.90
C GLN A 137 -12.70 0.40 -4.97
N GLN A 138 -12.37 -0.81 -4.55
CA GLN A 138 -12.06 -1.89 -5.45
C GLN A 138 -12.56 -3.21 -4.87
N MET A 139 -13.29 -3.95 -5.67
CA MET A 139 -13.72 -5.31 -5.36
C MET A 139 -13.11 -6.28 -6.37
N SER A 140 -12.63 -7.41 -5.91
CA SER A 140 -12.02 -8.44 -6.74
C SER A 140 -12.51 -9.81 -6.34
N LEU A 141 -12.76 -10.66 -7.33
CA LEU A 141 -12.98 -12.09 -7.18
C LEU A 141 -11.86 -12.81 -7.95
N TYR A 142 -11.15 -13.69 -7.31
CA TYR A 142 -10.04 -14.42 -7.93
C TYR A 142 -9.93 -15.83 -7.37
N GLY A 143 -9.38 -16.72 -8.17
CA GLY A 143 -9.19 -18.10 -7.76
C GLY A 143 -8.87 -19.04 -8.90
N ALA A 144 -8.88 -20.35 -8.60
CA ALA A 144 -8.75 -21.40 -9.56
C ALA A 144 -10.12 -21.95 -9.97
N VAL A 145 -10.24 -22.41 -11.22
CA VAL A 145 -11.45 -23.09 -11.68
C VAL A 145 -11.52 -24.48 -11.03
N PRO A 146 -12.59 -24.83 -10.32
CA PRO A 146 -12.67 -26.03 -9.47
C PRO A 146 -12.33 -27.35 -10.17
N THR A 147 -12.64 -27.47 -11.44
CA THR A 147 -12.39 -28.69 -12.26
C THR A 147 -11.08 -28.60 -13.04
N ARG A 148 -10.37 -27.49 -13.00
CA ARG A 148 -9.15 -27.23 -13.77
C ARG A 148 -8.16 -26.39 -12.93
N PRO A 149 -7.39 -27.03 -12.05
CA PRO A 149 -6.50 -26.29 -11.11
C PRO A 149 -5.39 -25.49 -11.79
N ASN A 150 -5.16 -25.71 -13.08
CA ASN A 150 -4.21 -24.95 -13.89
C ASN A 150 -4.82 -23.71 -14.55
N LEU A 151 -6.11 -23.46 -14.33
CA LEU A 151 -6.84 -22.34 -14.89
C LEU A 151 -7.26 -21.40 -13.77
N PHE A 152 -6.71 -20.21 -13.79
CA PHE A 152 -6.99 -19.16 -12.80
C PHE A 152 -7.82 -18.06 -13.45
N TYR A 153 -8.68 -17.46 -12.65
CA TYR A 153 -9.48 -16.32 -13.08
C TYR A 153 -9.36 -15.16 -12.10
N SER A 154 -9.50 -13.96 -12.60
CA SER A 154 -9.71 -12.78 -11.78
C SER A 154 -10.72 -11.85 -12.44
N VAL A 155 -11.61 -11.29 -11.63
CA VAL A 155 -12.57 -10.25 -12.03
C VAL A 155 -12.45 -9.13 -11.03
N GLN A 156 -12.37 -7.90 -11.51
CA GLN A 156 -12.10 -6.74 -10.70
C GLN A 156 -12.99 -5.58 -11.14
N GLN A 157 -13.57 -4.90 -10.16
CA GLN A 157 -14.33 -3.66 -10.36
C GLN A 157 -13.79 -2.61 -9.43
N GLY A 158 -13.38 -1.48 -9.98
CA GLY A 158 -12.93 -0.31 -9.26
C GLY A 158 -13.86 0.87 -9.48
N TYR A 159 -13.92 1.76 -8.50
CA TYR A 159 -14.62 3.04 -8.56
C TYR A 159 -13.83 4.10 -7.82
N GLY A 160 -13.69 5.26 -8.42
CA GLY A 160 -13.14 6.46 -7.79
C GLY A 160 -14.08 7.64 -7.98
N ASN A 161 -14.32 8.38 -6.91
CA ASN A 161 -15.08 9.62 -6.99
C ASN A 161 -14.25 10.76 -7.61
N GLN A 162 -14.81 11.96 -7.68
CA GLN A 162 -14.16 13.19 -8.18
C GLN A 162 -13.59 13.05 -9.61
N GLY A 163 -14.38 12.42 -10.50
CA GLY A 163 -14.06 12.33 -11.93
C GLY A 163 -13.08 11.24 -12.31
N ARG A 164 -12.70 10.33 -11.38
CA ARG A 164 -11.83 9.19 -11.70
C ARG A 164 -12.57 8.01 -12.32
N GLY A 165 -13.91 8.02 -12.28
CA GLY A 165 -14.73 7.05 -12.97
C GLY A 165 -14.68 5.66 -12.40
N SER A 166 -15.01 4.67 -13.22
CA SER A 166 -14.98 3.25 -12.88
C SER A 166 -14.04 2.50 -13.82
N ASN A 167 -13.47 1.43 -13.31
CA ASN A 167 -12.71 0.49 -14.12
C ASN A 167 -13.20 -0.94 -13.84
N SER A 168 -13.21 -1.75 -14.88
CA SER A 168 -13.55 -3.15 -14.81
C SER A 168 -12.50 -3.96 -15.55
N SER A 169 -12.07 -5.06 -14.97
CA SER A 169 -11.17 -5.99 -15.64
C SER A 169 -11.53 -7.44 -15.34
N ALA A 170 -11.27 -8.30 -16.29
CA ALA A 170 -11.37 -9.74 -16.13
C ALA A 170 -10.17 -10.39 -16.80
N SER A 171 -9.59 -11.40 -16.19
CA SER A 171 -8.53 -12.22 -16.77
C SER A 171 -8.76 -13.69 -16.54
N LEU A 172 -8.22 -14.47 -17.46
CA LEU A 172 -8.16 -15.92 -17.39
C LEU A 172 -6.72 -16.33 -17.73
N ASP A 173 -6.09 -17.06 -16.81
CA ASP A 173 -4.69 -17.43 -16.88
C ASP A 173 -4.56 -18.95 -16.83
N TYR A 174 -3.98 -19.54 -17.86
CA TYR A 174 -3.72 -20.97 -17.94
C TYR A 174 -2.23 -21.27 -17.75
N HIS A 175 -1.91 -22.17 -16.83
CA HIS A 175 -0.56 -22.64 -16.56
C HIS A 175 -0.47 -24.15 -16.88
N GLY A 176 0.01 -24.50 -18.05
CA GLY A 176 0.13 -25.90 -18.50
C GLY A 176 1.57 -26.37 -18.66
N GLY A 177 1.76 -27.70 -18.73
CA GLY A 177 3.08 -28.30 -18.94
C GLY A 177 3.73 -27.95 -20.30
N PHE A 178 2.95 -27.47 -21.27
CA PHE A 178 3.43 -27.08 -22.61
C PHE A 178 3.48 -25.55 -22.81
N GLY A 179 3.13 -24.77 -21.80
CA GLY A 179 3.18 -23.31 -21.88
C GLY A 179 2.10 -22.63 -21.02
N ASN A 180 2.21 -21.31 -20.95
CA ASN A 180 1.27 -20.43 -20.26
C ASN A 180 0.52 -19.60 -21.29
N ALA A 181 -0.77 -19.37 -21.05
CA ALA A 181 -1.61 -18.51 -21.86
C ALA A 181 -2.44 -17.59 -20.96
N GLN A 182 -2.54 -16.32 -21.34
CA GLN A 182 -3.35 -15.34 -20.62
C GLN A 182 -4.25 -14.62 -21.61
N ILE A 183 -5.51 -14.46 -21.24
CA ILE A 183 -6.47 -13.60 -21.92
C ILE A 183 -7.07 -12.64 -20.89
N GLY A 184 -7.20 -11.37 -21.26
CA GLY A 184 -7.75 -10.35 -20.38
C GLY A 184 -8.58 -9.33 -21.14
N TYR A 185 -9.53 -8.75 -20.41
CA TYR A 185 -10.36 -7.63 -20.85
C TYR A 185 -10.30 -6.53 -19.81
N ARG A 186 -10.19 -5.27 -20.26
CA ARG A 186 -10.23 -4.10 -19.42
C ARG A 186 -11.14 -3.03 -20.03
N HIS A 187 -11.92 -2.38 -19.19
CA HIS A 187 -12.75 -1.25 -19.56
C HIS A 187 -12.61 -0.16 -18.49
N ASP A 188 -12.31 1.04 -18.93
CA ASP A 188 -12.21 2.24 -18.10
C ASP A 188 -13.31 3.23 -18.55
N ALA A 189 -14.09 3.76 -17.60
CA ALA A 189 -15.22 4.67 -17.84
C ALA A 189 -15.17 5.89 -16.92
#